data_05dad4d2fd668ec2543058234c026fc8
#
_entry.id   05dad4d2fd668ec2543058234c026fc8
#
_cell.length_a   1.000
_cell.length_b   1.000
_cell.length_c   1.000
_cell.angle_alpha   90.00
_cell.angle_beta   90.00
_cell.angle_gamma   90.00
#
_symmetry.space_group_name_H-M   'P 1'
#
loop_
_entity.id
_entity.type
_entity.pdbx_description
1 polymer ?
#
loop_
_entity_poly.entity_id
_entity_poly.type
_entity_poly.pdbx_seq_one_letter_code
_entity_poly.pdbx_strand_id
1 'polypeptide(L)'
;MRFVPHEYQRLAFEWIISHPRCLLFLEMGLGKTVVCLSAVKRLARYGEAEKVLVIAPKKVAESTWSSEAAQWDHLAGLRVSNVIGGACQRNAALEADADIYVIGRDSVVWLCERYKKKFPFDMVIIDELTSFKNPSSLRFKALRRVLGQVPRVVGLTGTPTPQGLPDLWAQVYCIDGGERLGKYVTHFRERWFTVITHNNVPIRIIPKKGAKEEILSAISDIALAMRAEDWLKLPPLIAENVPVRLDEATMKRYREFETEKVLEFKTSGEPLLAGSSASLVNKLSQYANGAIYTDNLNEYGDREVIEIHDEKLKALQDIYESEDNSPILVFYQYKHDRDRILSYFDKLKESRLSKKLIPSYYDTLDRPDRDRGSIEVYRGPSELSRWNKGYIGMLLLHPASAAFGLNMQFGGRRIVWFSTGWKLELYQQANARLHRQGQKYPVRVFHLVAEGTVDERMVAALTGKGAGQRDIVNQLAAAIIADHEKK
;
A
#
# COMPACT_ATOMS: atom_id res chain seq x y z
N MET A 1 21.72 -17.41 3.03
CA MET A 1 21.55 -17.28 4.52
C MET A 1 20.77 -18.46 5.06
N ARG A 2 21.14 -18.98 6.24
CA ARG A 2 20.40 -20.06 6.90
C ARG A 2 19.02 -19.56 7.37
N PHE A 3 17.95 -20.21 6.94
CA PHE A 3 16.58 -19.90 7.39
C PHE A 3 16.26 -20.68 8.67
N VAL A 4 15.85 -19.95 9.70
CA VAL A 4 15.34 -20.55 10.95
C VAL A 4 13.90 -20.04 11.09
N PRO A 5 12.89 -20.89 10.80
CA PRO A 5 11.51 -20.46 10.82
C PRO A 5 11.03 -20.18 12.25
N HIS A 6 10.31 -19.08 12.42
CA HIS A 6 9.53 -18.83 13.63
C HIS A 6 8.37 -19.81 13.74
N GLU A 7 7.79 -19.96 14.92
CA GLU A 7 6.67 -20.86 15.17
C GLU A 7 5.47 -20.55 14.25
N TYR A 8 5.10 -19.29 14.13
CA TYR A 8 4.02 -18.88 13.22
C TYR A 8 4.31 -19.17 11.74
N GLN A 9 5.57 -19.14 11.33
CA GLN A 9 5.96 -19.52 9.96
C GLN A 9 5.83 -21.03 9.74
N ARG A 10 6.12 -21.84 10.75
CA ARG A 10 5.89 -23.28 10.72
C ARG A 10 4.40 -23.59 10.60
N LEU A 11 3.57 -22.93 11.41
CA LEU A 11 2.11 -23.07 11.33
C LEU A 11 1.58 -22.69 9.95
N ALA A 12 2.03 -21.58 9.39
CA ALA A 12 1.61 -21.15 8.06
C ALA A 12 2.10 -22.10 6.95
N PHE A 13 3.32 -22.64 7.09
CA PHE A 13 3.86 -23.66 6.19
C PHE A 13 3.02 -24.94 6.22
N GLU A 14 2.76 -25.50 7.41
CA GLU A 14 1.93 -26.69 7.57
C GLU A 14 0.51 -26.48 7.06
N TRP A 15 -0.02 -25.27 7.24
CA TRP A 15 -1.33 -24.90 6.69
C TRP A 15 -1.36 -24.99 5.17
N ILE A 16 -0.35 -24.47 4.46
CA ILE A 16 -0.25 -24.56 2.99
C ILE A 16 -0.13 -26.02 2.55
N ILE A 17 0.65 -26.84 3.26
CA ILE A 17 0.83 -28.25 2.91
C ILE A 17 -0.50 -29.03 3.05
N SER A 18 -1.17 -28.86 4.19
CA SER A 18 -2.40 -29.62 4.53
C SER A 18 -3.66 -29.13 3.82
N HIS A 19 -3.68 -27.86 3.37
CA HIS A 19 -4.84 -27.26 2.70
C HIS A 19 -4.51 -26.91 1.25
N PRO A 20 -4.88 -27.73 0.28
CA PRO A 20 -4.64 -27.46 -1.14
C PRO A 20 -5.20 -26.10 -1.60
N ARG A 21 -6.30 -25.66 -0.99
CA ARG A 21 -6.94 -24.38 -1.26
C ARG A 21 -7.11 -23.62 0.03
N CYS A 22 -6.31 -22.54 0.20
CA CYS A 22 -6.29 -21.82 1.47
C CYS A 22 -6.02 -20.33 1.33
N LEU A 23 -6.38 -19.62 2.39
CA LEU A 23 -6.17 -18.20 2.61
C LEU A 23 -5.18 -18.02 3.76
N LEU A 24 -4.17 -17.18 3.53
CA LEU A 24 -3.23 -16.74 4.56
C LEU A 24 -3.40 -15.24 4.77
N PHE A 25 -4.09 -14.88 5.83
CA PHE A 25 -4.25 -13.50 6.30
C PHE A 25 -3.12 -13.17 7.27
N LEU A 26 -1.92 -13.14 6.74
CA LEU A 26 -0.71 -12.82 7.50
C LEU A 26 -0.38 -11.35 7.37
N GLU A 27 -0.28 -10.64 8.48
CA GLU A 27 0.14 -9.24 8.46
C GLU A 27 1.51 -9.05 7.81
N MET A 28 1.83 -7.80 7.51
CA MET A 28 3.09 -7.45 6.86
C MET A 28 4.27 -7.75 7.79
N GLY A 29 5.38 -8.21 7.20
CA GLY A 29 6.58 -8.55 7.97
C GLY A 29 6.62 -9.98 8.48
N LEU A 30 5.54 -10.77 8.38
CA LEU A 30 5.49 -12.16 8.81
C LEU A 30 6.14 -13.16 7.83
N GLY A 31 6.81 -12.69 6.77
CA GLY A 31 7.59 -13.56 5.88
C GLY A 31 6.76 -14.45 4.96
N LYS A 32 5.61 -13.97 4.46
CA LYS A 32 4.73 -14.71 3.54
C LYS A 32 5.48 -15.37 2.39
N THR A 33 6.40 -14.64 1.76
CA THR A 33 7.14 -15.10 0.57
C THR A 33 8.02 -16.32 0.88
N VAL A 34 8.85 -16.26 1.92
CA VAL A 34 9.74 -17.37 2.29
C VAL A 34 8.97 -18.61 2.74
N VAL A 35 7.84 -18.42 3.44
CA VAL A 35 6.95 -19.53 3.83
C VAL A 35 6.36 -20.23 2.60
N CYS A 36 5.86 -19.48 1.64
CA CYS A 36 5.31 -20.03 0.39
C CYS A 36 6.40 -20.72 -0.44
N LEU A 37 7.57 -20.11 -0.60
CA LEU A 37 8.70 -20.72 -1.31
C LEU A 37 9.14 -22.03 -0.66
N SER A 38 9.16 -22.08 0.69
CA SER A 38 9.46 -23.30 1.44
C SER A 38 8.41 -24.39 1.19
N ALA A 39 7.13 -24.02 1.18
CA ALA A 39 6.03 -24.93 0.88
C ALA A 39 6.10 -25.46 -0.57
N VAL A 40 6.37 -24.58 -1.54
CA VAL A 40 6.55 -24.96 -2.95
C VAL A 40 7.69 -25.99 -3.07
N LYS A 41 8.85 -25.71 -2.47
CA LYS A 41 9.98 -26.65 -2.52
C LYS A 41 9.65 -27.99 -1.90
N ARG A 42 8.90 -28.01 -0.80
CA ARG A 42 8.43 -29.25 -0.17
C ARG A 42 7.48 -30.03 -1.07
N LEU A 43 6.49 -29.33 -1.65
CA LEU A 43 5.49 -29.94 -2.54
C LEU A 43 6.13 -30.48 -3.84
N ALA A 44 7.05 -29.73 -4.45
CA ALA A 44 7.79 -30.15 -5.63
C ALA A 44 8.62 -31.44 -5.37
N ARG A 45 9.26 -31.54 -4.20
CA ARG A 45 10.02 -32.75 -3.81
C ARG A 45 9.17 -34.03 -3.76
N TYR A 46 7.86 -33.89 -3.52
CA TYR A 46 6.92 -35.02 -3.44
C TYR A 46 6.05 -35.16 -4.69
N GLY A 47 6.31 -34.39 -5.74
CA GLY A 47 5.52 -34.43 -6.98
C GLY A 47 4.11 -33.87 -6.85
N GLU A 48 3.84 -33.07 -5.78
CA GLU A 48 2.51 -32.50 -5.54
C GLU A 48 2.28 -31.15 -6.22
N ALA A 49 3.36 -30.45 -6.59
CA ALA A 49 3.30 -29.22 -7.37
C ALA A 49 4.66 -28.99 -8.07
N GLU A 50 4.70 -29.24 -9.38
CA GLU A 50 5.90 -29.13 -10.20
C GLU A 50 5.97 -27.79 -10.92
N LYS A 51 4.84 -27.22 -11.32
CA LYS A 51 4.73 -25.97 -12.05
C LYS A 51 3.86 -24.97 -11.31
N VAL A 52 4.49 -24.00 -10.66
CA VAL A 52 3.83 -23.05 -9.78
C VAL A 52 3.74 -21.67 -10.43
N LEU A 53 2.53 -21.07 -10.44
CA LEU A 53 2.31 -19.69 -10.84
C LEU A 53 2.17 -18.80 -9.61
N VAL A 54 2.95 -17.73 -9.56
CA VAL A 54 2.81 -16.65 -8.59
C VAL A 54 2.26 -15.42 -9.30
N ILE A 55 1.13 -14.90 -8.84
CA ILE A 55 0.51 -13.66 -9.32
C ILE A 55 0.76 -12.59 -8.25
N ALA A 56 1.53 -11.56 -8.59
CA ALA A 56 1.94 -10.52 -7.63
C ALA A 56 1.76 -9.10 -8.20
N PRO A 57 1.83 -8.05 -7.36
CA PRO A 57 1.99 -6.68 -7.84
C PRO A 57 3.25 -6.57 -8.73
N LYS A 58 3.19 -5.73 -9.77
CA LYS A 58 4.25 -5.66 -10.80
C LYS A 58 5.67 -5.62 -10.23
N LYS A 59 5.95 -4.70 -9.32
CA LYS A 59 7.29 -4.56 -8.72
C LYS A 59 7.71 -5.76 -7.86
N VAL A 60 6.77 -6.40 -7.17
CA VAL A 60 7.02 -7.63 -6.42
C VAL A 60 7.35 -8.77 -7.36
N ALA A 61 6.63 -8.85 -8.49
CA ALA A 61 6.87 -9.82 -9.55
C ALA A 61 8.21 -9.62 -10.27
N GLU A 62 8.72 -8.38 -10.32
CA GLU A 62 10.00 -8.06 -10.97
C GLU A 62 11.21 -8.61 -10.21
N SER A 63 11.18 -8.66 -8.89
CA SER A 63 12.39 -8.96 -8.11
C SER A 63 12.17 -9.72 -6.79
N THR A 64 11.07 -9.48 -6.05
CA THR A 64 10.95 -9.94 -4.67
C THR A 64 11.01 -11.46 -4.55
N TRP A 65 10.24 -12.18 -5.35
CA TRP A 65 10.17 -13.63 -5.29
C TRP A 65 11.48 -14.31 -5.70
N SER A 66 12.14 -13.82 -6.74
CA SER A 66 13.43 -14.33 -7.20
C SER A 66 14.56 -14.01 -6.21
N SER A 67 14.57 -12.79 -5.64
CA SER A 67 15.55 -12.40 -4.62
C SER A 67 15.42 -13.22 -3.33
N GLU A 68 14.20 -13.44 -2.86
CA GLU A 68 13.94 -14.28 -1.68
C GLU A 68 14.35 -15.73 -1.92
N ALA A 69 14.05 -16.29 -3.10
CA ALA A 69 14.48 -17.65 -3.46
C ALA A 69 16.02 -17.79 -3.46
N ALA A 70 16.74 -16.78 -3.94
CA ALA A 70 18.20 -16.76 -3.97
C ALA A 70 18.84 -16.51 -2.58
N GLN A 71 18.12 -15.87 -1.66
CA GLN A 71 18.64 -15.46 -0.36
C GLN A 71 18.83 -16.62 0.62
N TRP A 72 17.97 -17.64 0.57
CA TRP A 72 17.87 -18.67 1.59
C TRP A 72 18.49 -20.00 1.14
N ASP A 73 19.44 -20.54 1.94
CA ASP A 73 20.18 -21.77 1.62
C ASP A 73 19.25 -22.97 1.39
N HIS A 74 18.18 -23.09 2.18
CA HIS A 74 17.21 -24.18 2.04
C HIS A 74 16.39 -24.11 0.75
N LEU A 75 16.36 -22.97 0.06
CA LEU A 75 15.67 -22.76 -1.22
C LEU A 75 16.61 -22.97 -2.44
N ALA A 76 17.89 -23.26 -2.18
CA ALA A 76 18.86 -23.51 -3.26
C ALA A 76 18.34 -24.56 -4.26
N GLY A 77 18.45 -24.25 -5.56
CA GLY A 77 17.97 -25.09 -6.65
C GLY A 77 16.53 -24.84 -7.10
N LEU A 78 15.74 -23.97 -6.42
CA LEU A 78 14.49 -23.49 -6.98
C LEU A 78 14.73 -22.53 -8.15
N ARG A 79 14.17 -22.84 -9.30
CA ARG A 79 14.31 -22.05 -10.52
C ARG A 79 13.09 -21.14 -10.65
N VAL A 80 13.33 -19.84 -10.66
CA VAL A 80 12.28 -18.81 -10.75
C VAL A 80 12.38 -18.07 -12.08
N SER A 81 11.31 -18.08 -12.85
CA SER A 81 11.17 -17.31 -14.09
C SER A 81 10.23 -16.11 -13.88
N ASN A 82 10.74 -14.89 -14.09
CA ASN A 82 9.95 -13.67 -14.00
C ASN A 82 9.29 -13.38 -15.36
N VAL A 83 7.97 -13.58 -15.44
CA VAL A 83 7.15 -13.39 -16.65
C VAL A 83 6.76 -11.92 -16.81
N ILE A 84 7.73 -11.10 -17.23
CA ILE A 84 7.64 -9.63 -17.23
C ILE A 84 8.07 -9.07 -18.59
N GLY A 85 7.77 -7.80 -18.83
CA GLY A 85 8.14 -7.09 -20.06
C GLY A 85 7.09 -7.21 -21.16
N GLY A 86 7.54 -7.09 -22.42
CA GLY A 86 6.68 -7.21 -23.60
C GLY A 86 6.20 -8.64 -23.86
N ALA A 87 5.30 -8.82 -24.81
CA ALA A 87 4.70 -10.13 -25.11
C ALA A 87 5.76 -11.19 -25.47
N CYS A 88 6.79 -10.84 -26.24
CA CYS A 88 7.88 -11.74 -26.61
C CYS A 88 8.67 -12.20 -25.37
N GLN A 89 9.06 -11.28 -24.50
CA GLN A 89 9.80 -11.58 -23.27
C GLN A 89 9.00 -12.48 -22.33
N ARG A 90 7.69 -12.19 -22.16
CA ARG A 90 6.80 -13.02 -21.34
C ARG A 90 6.63 -14.42 -21.89
N ASN A 91 6.56 -14.56 -23.22
CA ASN A 91 6.47 -15.88 -23.85
C ASN A 91 7.75 -16.69 -23.61
N ALA A 92 8.92 -16.11 -23.85
CA ALA A 92 10.20 -16.76 -23.58
C ALA A 92 10.33 -17.16 -22.10
N ALA A 93 9.89 -16.30 -21.17
CA ALA A 93 9.90 -16.60 -19.74
C ALA A 93 8.96 -17.75 -19.36
N LEU A 94 7.81 -17.92 -20.05
CA LEU A 94 6.90 -19.06 -19.84
C LEU A 94 7.41 -20.37 -20.43
N GLU A 95 8.29 -20.31 -21.43
CA GLU A 95 8.92 -21.46 -22.07
C GLU A 95 10.21 -21.90 -21.35
N ALA A 96 10.73 -21.05 -20.45
CA ALA A 96 11.88 -21.39 -19.63
C ALA A 96 11.57 -22.60 -18.71
N ASP A 97 12.59 -23.45 -18.52
CA ASP A 97 12.52 -24.56 -17.57
C ASP A 97 12.65 -24.00 -16.14
N ALA A 98 11.51 -23.76 -15.49
CA ALA A 98 11.43 -23.21 -14.15
C ALA A 98 10.36 -23.92 -13.32
N ASP A 99 10.57 -23.92 -12.01
CA ASP A 99 9.64 -24.48 -11.02
C ASP A 99 8.55 -23.44 -10.65
N ILE A 100 8.93 -22.17 -10.67
CA ILE A 100 8.07 -21.04 -10.31
C ILE A 100 8.07 -19.98 -11.41
N TYR A 101 6.88 -19.59 -11.84
CA TYR A 101 6.65 -18.53 -12.80
C TYR A 101 5.98 -17.35 -12.12
N VAL A 102 6.63 -16.19 -12.08
CA VAL A 102 6.11 -15.00 -11.38
C VAL A 102 5.61 -14.00 -12.39
N ILE A 103 4.32 -13.63 -12.31
CA ILE A 103 3.68 -12.70 -13.23
C ILE A 103 3.07 -11.50 -12.50
N GLY A 104 3.11 -10.33 -13.14
CA GLY A 104 2.39 -9.16 -12.66
C GLY A 104 0.88 -9.32 -12.81
N ARG A 105 0.11 -8.94 -11.78
CA ARG A 105 -1.37 -9.03 -11.77
C ARG A 105 -2.05 -8.38 -12.99
N ASP A 106 -1.42 -7.39 -13.61
CA ASP A 106 -1.97 -6.68 -14.77
C ASP A 106 -1.87 -7.53 -16.05
N SER A 107 -1.01 -8.55 -16.07
CA SER A 107 -0.85 -9.49 -17.17
C SER A 107 -1.68 -10.77 -17.03
N VAL A 108 -2.45 -10.92 -15.96
CA VAL A 108 -3.25 -12.12 -15.67
C VAL A 108 -4.29 -12.39 -16.77
N VAL A 109 -4.96 -11.35 -17.26
CA VAL A 109 -5.95 -11.49 -18.35
C VAL A 109 -5.31 -12.13 -19.58
N TRP A 110 -4.16 -11.60 -20.01
CA TRP A 110 -3.39 -12.13 -21.13
C TRP A 110 -2.98 -13.59 -20.91
N LEU A 111 -2.51 -13.96 -19.72
CA LEU A 111 -2.12 -15.32 -19.39
C LEU A 111 -3.30 -16.30 -19.45
N CYS A 112 -4.44 -15.92 -18.88
CA CYS A 112 -5.65 -16.73 -18.88
C CYS A 112 -6.20 -16.93 -20.31
N GLU A 113 -6.13 -15.90 -21.16
CA GLU A 113 -6.54 -15.99 -22.57
C GLU A 113 -5.60 -16.87 -23.40
N ARG A 114 -4.29 -16.84 -23.10
CA ARG A 114 -3.30 -17.69 -23.77
C ARG A 114 -3.58 -19.18 -23.56
N TYR A 115 -3.83 -19.59 -22.33
CA TYR A 115 -3.96 -21.01 -21.98
C TYR A 115 -5.40 -21.53 -21.94
N LYS A 116 -6.37 -20.66 -21.68
CA LYS A 116 -7.83 -21.03 -21.62
C LYS A 116 -8.08 -22.32 -20.83
N LYS A 117 -8.50 -23.38 -21.53
CA LYS A 117 -8.84 -24.69 -20.93
C LYS A 117 -7.62 -25.59 -20.66
N LYS A 118 -6.42 -25.19 -21.04
CA LYS A 118 -5.17 -25.95 -20.84
C LYS A 118 -4.22 -25.19 -19.92
N PHE A 119 -4.72 -24.77 -18.77
CA PHE A 119 -3.93 -24.00 -17.82
C PHE A 119 -2.87 -24.90 -17.16
N PRO A 120 -1.54 -24.66 -17.38
CA PRO A 120 -0.51 -25.68 -17.17
C PRO A 120 0.12 -25.63 -15.77
N PHE A 121 -0.56 -25.05 -14.80
CA PHE A 121 0.01 -24.87 -13.44
C PHE A 121 -0.71 -25.76 -12.43
N ASP A 122 0.08 -26.45 -11.60
CA ASP A 122 -0.40 -27.32 -10.54
C ASP A 122 -0.78 -26.53 -9.28
N MET A 123 -0.12 -25.39 -9.12
CA MET A 123 -0.36 -24.49 -7.98
C MET A 123 -0.38 -23.02 -8.42
N VAL A 124 -1.32 -22.26 -7.88
CA VAL A 124 -1.37 -20.81 -8.05
C VAL A 124 -1.29 -20.12 -6.68
N ILE A 125 -0.33 -19.24 -6.53
CA ILE A 125 -0.19 -18.36 -5.38
C ILE A 125 -0.58 -16.94 -5.79
N ILE A 126 -1.57 -16.36 -5.13
CA ILE A 126 -2.03 -15.00 -5.40
C ILE A 126 -1.50 -14.10 -4.29
N ASP A 127 -0.42 -13.41 -4.57
CA ASP A 127 0.17 -12.43 -3.66
C ASP A 127 -0.59 -11.10 -3.73
N GLU A 128 -0.94 -10.54 -2.59
CA GLU A 128 -1.87 -9.41 -2.43
C GLU A 128 -3.24 -9.70 -3.06
N LEU A 129 -3.90 -10.74 -2.53
CA LEU A 129 -5.21 -11.23 -3.00
C LEU A 129 -6.30 -10.15 -3.04
N THR A 130 -6.19 -9.12 -2.19
CA THR A 130 -7.06 -7.93 -2.20
C THR A 130 -7.13 -7.23 -3.55
N SER A 131 -6.13 -7.41 -4.41
CA SER A 131 -6.18 -6.89 -5.78
C SER A 131 -7.27 -7.52 -6.66
N PHE A 132 -7.84 -8.64 -6.22
CA PHE A 132 -8.95 -9.36 -6.88
C PHE A 132 -10.31 -9.19 -6.18
N LYS A 133 -10.42 -8.31 -5.18
CA LYS A 133 -11.65 -8.07 -4.40
C LYS A 133 -12.84 -7.56 -5.21
N ASN A 134 -12.62 -6.98 -6.40
CA ASN A 134 -13.69 -6.49 -7.26
C ASN A 134 -14.17 -7.60 -8.23
N PRO A 135 -15.39 -8.15 -8.05
CA PRO A 135 -15.93 -9.21 -8.90
C PRO A 135 -16.22 -8.77 -10.34
N SER A 136 -16.34 -7.46 -10.58
CA SER A 136 -16.59 -6.93 -11.92
C SER A 136 -15.31 -6.75 -12.74
N SER A 137 -14.12 -6.81 -12.10
CA SER A 137 -12.84 -6.58 -12.78
C SER A 137 -12.53 -7.67 -13.81
N LEU A 138 -11.90 -7.26 -14.92
CA LEU A 138 -11.50 -8.19 -15.99
C LEU A 138 -10.56 -9.28 -15.46
N ARG A 139 -9.64 -8.92 -14.56
CA ARG A 139 -8.66 -9.85 -13.97
C ARG A 139 -9.35 -10.93 -13.13
N PHE A 140 -10.33 -10.57 -12.29
CA PHE A 140 -11.11 -11.56 -11.54
C PHE A 140 -11.90 -12.47 -12.48
N LYS A 141 -12.59 -11.90 -13.48
CA LYS A 141 -13.38 -12.65 -14.46
C LYS A 141 -12.52 -13.62 -15.30
N ALA A 142 -11.31 -13.23 -15.64
CA ALA A 142 -10.36 -14.10 -16.37
C ALA A 142 -9.85 -15.22 -15.45
N LEU A 143 -9.36 -14.88 -14.26
CA LEU A 143 -8.73 -15.82 -13.34
C LEU A 143 -9.72 -16.91 -12.85
N ARG A 144 -10.95 -16.55 -12.48
CA ARG A 144 -11.97 -17.53 -12.03
C ARG A 144 -12.29 -18.62 -13.05
N ARG A 145 -12.05 -18.39 -14.36
CA ARG A 145 -12.32 -19.37 -15.43
C ARG A 145 -11.28 -20.49 -15.45
N VAL A 146 -10.09 -20.25 -14.96
CA VAL A 146 -8.97 -21.19 -14.99
C VAL A 146 -8.67 -21.81 -13.64
N LEU A 147 -8.98 -21.14 -12.52
CA LEU A 147 -8.68 -21.65 -11.16
C LEU A 147 -9.37 -22.97 -10.82
N GLY A 148 -10.50 -23.30 -11.46
CA GLY A 148 -11.14 -24.60 -11.31
C GLY A 148 -10.31 -25.78 -11.82
N GLN A 149 -9.31 -25.53 -12.69
CA GLN A 149 -8.41 -26.53 -13.24
C GLN A 149 -7.15 -26.73 -12.37
N VAL A 150 -6.92 -25.84 -11.41
CA VAL A 150 -5.71 -25.82 -10.59
C VAL A 150 -5.94 -26.58 -9.28
N PRO A 151 -5.16 -27.64 -9.01
CA PRO A 151 -5.32 -28.43 -7.79
C PRO A 151 -5.08 -27.61 -6.51
N ARG A 152 -4.05 -26.76 -6.49
CA ARG A 152 -3.67 -25.98 -5.31
C ARG A 152 -3.75 -24.47 -5.55
N VAL A 153 -4.48 -23.76 -4.69
CA VAL A 153 -4.60 -22.29 -4.78
C VAL A 153 -4.38 -21.67 -3.41
N VAL A 154 -3.40 -20.79 -3.30
CA VAL A 154 -3.06 -20.08 -2.06
C VAL A 154 -3.25 -18.58 -2.24
N GLY A 155 -4.07 -17.97 -1.42
CA GLY A 155 -4.30 -16.53 -1.39
C GLY A 155 -3.58 -15.88 -0.23
N LEU A 156 -2.76 -14.87 -0.51
CA LEU A 156 -1.99 -14.13 0.50
C LEU A 156 -2.49 -12.70 0.60
N THR A 157 -2.75 -12.22 1.81
CA THR A 157 -2.95 -10.79 2.09
C THR A 157 -2.73 -10.47 3.55
N GLY A 158 -2.25 -9.26 3.84
CA GLY A 158 -2.20 -8.73 5.21
C GLY A 158 -3.44 -7.95 5.61
N THR A 159 -4.27 -7.56 4.63
CA THR A 159 -5.45 -6.70 4.83
C THR A 159 -6.64 -7.25 4.05
N PRO A 160 -7.31 -8.32 4.53
CA PRO A 160 -8.35 -9.01 3.74
C PRO A 160 -9.60 -8.18 3.49
N THR A 161 -9.90 -7.18 4.33
CA THR A 161 -11.12 -6.37 4.27
C THR A 161 -10.83 -4.86 4.25
N PRO A 162 -10.03 -4.35 3.31
CA PRO A 162 -9.62 -2.94 3.34
C PRO A 162 -10.78 -1.96 3.13
N GLN A 163 -11.88 -2.40 2.53
CA GLN A 163 -13.11 -1.62 2.35
C GLN A 163 -14.32 -2.23 3.10
N GLY A 164 -14.07 -3.21 3.97
CA GLY A 164 -15.07 -3.91 4.74
C GLY A 164 -15.33 -5.34 4.28
N LEU A 165 -16.22 -6.03 4.98
CA LEU A 165 -16.56 -7.44 4.75
C LEU A 165 -16.97 -7.81 3.32
N PRO A 166 -17.62 -6.91 2.51
CA PRO A 166 -17.95 -7.23 1.12
C PRO A 166 -16.74 -7.58 0.25
N ASP A 167 -15.53 -7.14 0.62
CA ASP A 167 -14.30 -7.44 -0.10
C ASP A 167 -13.93 -8.94 -0.06
N LEU A 168 -14.43 -9.69 0.92
CA LEU A 168 -14.08 -11.10 1.12
C LEU A 168 -14.65 -12.01 0.03
N TRP A 169 -15.85 -11.72 -0.49
CA TRP A 169 -16.51 -12.63 -1.42
C TRP A 169 -15.64 -13.03 -2.62
N ALA A 170 -15.09 -12.05 -3.34
CA ALA A 170 -14.30 -12.33 -4.53
C ALA A 170 -12.95 -12.98 -4.19
N GLN A 171 -12.37 -12.66 -3.04
CA GLN A 171 -11.14 -13.25 -2.56
C GLN A 171 -11.33 -14.72 -2.21
N VAL A 172 -12.36 -15.05 -1.44
CA VAL A 172 -12.74 -16.44 -1.09
C VAL A 172 -13.11 -17.23 -2.34
N TYR A 173 -13.86 -16.61 -3.25
CA TYR A 173 -14.23 -17.23 -4.53
C TYR A 173 -13.01 -17.65 -5.36
N CYS A 174 -11.92 -16.90 -5.35
CA CYS A 174 -10.67 -17.30 -6.03
C CYS A 174 -10.11 -18.61 -5.45
N ILE A 175 -10.37 -18.90 -4.19
CA ILE A 175 -9.86 -20.10 -3.52
C ILE A 175 -10.80 -21.29 -3.70
N ASP A 176 -12.09 -21.11 -3.40
CA ASP A 176 -13.05 -22.22 -3.30
C ASP A 176 -14.10 -22.29 -4.43
N GLY A 177 -14.09 -21.32 -5.37
CA GLY A 177 -15.06 -21.29 -6.46
C GLY A 177 -16.50 -20.96 -6.03
N GLY A 178 -16.66 -20.38 -4.82
CA GLY A 178 -17.95 -19.97 -4.26
C GLY A 178 -18.65 -21.06 -3.44
N GLU A 179 -17.90 -22.00 -2.90
CA GLU A 179 -18.44 -23.08 -2.05
C GLU A 179 -18.95 -22.52 -0.72
N ARG A 180 -18.20 -21.65 -0.05
CA ARG A 180 -18.52 -21.13 1.30
C ARG A 180 -19.37 -19.88 1.29
N LEU A 181 -19.03 -18.91 0.49
CA LEU A 181 -19.75 -17.62 0.45
C LEU A 181 -20.76 -17.51 -0.69
N GLY A 182 -20.99 -18.61 -1.43
CA GLY A 182 -21.94 -18.67 -2.52
C GLY A 182 -21.38 -18.27 -3.89
N LYS A 183 -21.97 -18.84 -4.95
CA LYS A 183 -21.53 -18.63 -6.35
C LYS A 183 -21.80 -17.23 -6.90
N TYR A 184 -22.74 -16.49 -6.31
CA TYR A 184 -23.19 -15.20 -6.80
C TYR A 184 -23.03 -14.12 -5.71
N VAL A 185 -22.38 -13.03 -6.07
CA VAL A 185 -22.16 -11.89 -5.16
C VAL A 185 -23.46 -11.25 -4.71
N THR A 186 -24.52 -11.34 -5.50
CA THR A 186 -25.86 -10.85 -5.15
C THR A 186 -26.42 -11.60 -3.95
N HIS A 187 -26.41 -12.93 -3.98
CA HIS A 187 -26.86 -13.76 -2.86
C HIS A 187 -26.03 -13.55 -1.59
N PHE A 188 -24.70 -13.41 -1.74
CA PHE A 188 -23.83 -13.04 -0.62
C PHE A 188 -24.25 -11.72 0.02
N ARG A 189 -24.54 -10.69 -0.80
CA ARG A 189 -24.97 -9.38 -0.31
C ARG A 189 -26.36 -9.44 0.34
N GLU A 190 -27.31 -10.14 -0.27
CA GLU A 190 -28.65 -10.29 0.26
C GLU A 190 -28.65 -11.03 1.61
N ARG A 191 -27.82 -12.06 1.75
CA ARG A 191 -27.74 -12.86 2.97
C ARG A 191 -27.18 -12.06 4.14
N TRP A 192 -26.06 -11.39 3.98
CA TRP A 192 -25.30 -10.81 5.09
C TRP A 192 -25.31 -9.29 5.17
N PHE A 193 -25.91 -8.59 4.19
CA PHE A 193 -25.89 -7.14 4.17
C PHE A 193 -27.25 -6.54 3.87
N THR A 194 -27.47 -5.32 4.37
CA THR A 194 -28.52 -4.42 3.91
C THR A 194 -27.90 -3.49 2.86
N VAL A 195 -28.45 -3.52 1.65
CA VAL A 195 -27.97 -2.71 0.54
C VAL A 195 -28.91 -1.51 0.37
N ILE A 196 -28.39 -0.31 0.55
CA ILE A 196 -29.11 0.93 0.29
C ILE A 196 -28.78 1.36 -1.14
N THR A 197 -29.80 1.50 -1.97
CA THR A 197 -29.65 1.87 -3.40
C THR A 197 -30.25 3.26 -3.66
N HIS A 198 -29.67 3.97 -4.62
CA HIS A 198 -30.26 5.17 -5.23
C HIS A 198 -30.19 5.01 -6.75
N ASN A 199 -31.32 5.21 -7.44
CA ASN A 199 -31.43 4.94 -8.87
C ASN A 199 -30.87 3.57 -9.30
N ASN A 200 -31.18 2.50 -8.53
CA ASN A 200 -30.67 1.15 -8.70
C ASN A 200 -29.15 0.97 -8.58
N VAL A 201 -28.43 1.99 -8.13
CA VAL A 201 -27.00 1.91 -7.85
C VAL A 201 -26.79 1.73 -6.33
N PRO A 202 -26.03 0.72 -5.88
CA PRO A 202 -25.72 0.54 -4.46
C PRO A 202 -24.87 1.72 -3.96
N ILE A 203 -25.42 2.51 -3.02
CA ILE A 203 -24.70 3.61 -2.37
C ILE A 203 -24.01 3.11 -1.11
N ARG A 204 -24.69 2.28 -0.32
CA ARG A 204 -24.19 1.80 0.96
C ARG A 204 -24.52 0.32 1.17
N ILE A 205 -23.53 -0.43 1.67
CA ILE A 205 -23.66 -1.85 2.01
C ILE A 205 -23.32 -1.98 3.49
N ILE A 206 -24.33 -2.28 4.32
CA ILE A 206 -24.22 -2.33 5.77
C ILE A 206 -24.32 -3.79 6.21
N PRO A 207 -23.36 -4.32 7.00
CA PRO A 207 -23.47 -5.67 7.54
C PRO A 207 -24.70 -5.80 8.44
N LYS A 208 -25.43 -6.89 8.29
CA LYS A 208 -26.50 -7.29 9.22
C LYS A 208 -25.89 -7.70 10.58
N LYS A 209 -26.69 -7.69 11.64
CA LYS A 209 -26.26 -8.17 12.95
C LYS A 209 -25.81 -9.62 12.87
N GLY A 210 -24.60 -9.94 13.38
CA GLY A 210 -24.03 -11.28 13.32
C GLY A 210 -23.36 -11.67 12.00
N ALA A 211 -23.46 -10.85 10.94
CA ALA A 211 -22.90 -11.15 9.62
C ALA A 211 -21.38 -11.36 9.62
N LYS A 212 -20.67 -10.63 10.46
CA LYS A 212 -19.21 -10.76 10.56
C LYS A 212 -18.82 -12.12 11.09
N GLU A 213 -19.43 -12.53 12.18
CA GLU A 213 -19.18 -13.80 12.85
C GLU A 213 -19.54 -14.98 11.93
N GLU A 214 -20.69 -14.91 11.24
CA GLU A 214 -21.11 -15.94 10.28
C GLU A 214 -20.16 -16.06 9.09
N ILE A 215 -19.75 -14.93 8.47
CA ILE A 215 -18.81 -14.94 7.34
C ILE A 215 -17.46 -15.50 7.76
N LEU A 216 -16.92 -15.07 8.91
CA LEU A 216 -15.63 -15.55 9.40
C LEU A 216 -15.68 -17.04 9.77
N SER A 217 -16.77 -17.49 10.39
CA SER A 217 -16.99 -18.91 10.68
C SER A 217 -17.05 -19.75 9.41
N ALA A 218 -17.74 -19.25 8.37
CA ALA A 218 -17.89 -19.97 7.10
C ALA A 218 -16.56 -20.21 6.35
N ILE A 219 -15.53 -19.39 6.60
CA ILE A 219 -14.22 -19.53 5.94
C ILE A 219 -13.11 -20.01 6.88
N SER A 220 -13.45 -20.33 8.14
CA SER A 220 -12.45 -20.65 9.17
C SER A 220 -11.64 -21.91 8.88
N ASP A 221 -12.22 -22.84 8.13
CA ASP A 221 -11.58 -24.10 7.73
C ASP A 221 -10.55 -23.94 6.59
N ILE A 222 -10.56 -22.81 5.87
CA ILE A 222 -9.58 -22.54 4.81
C ILE A 222 -8.74 -21.29 5.06
N ALA A 223 -9.02 -20.52 6.10
CA ALA A 223 -8.37 -19.24 6.36
C ALA A 223 -7.55 -19.29 7.66
N LEU A 224 -6.26 -19.00 7.56
CA LEU A 224 -5.36 -18.80 8.69
C LEU A 224 -5.05 -17.32 8.82
N ALA A 225 -5.39 -16.73 9.97
CA ALA A 225 -5.12 -15.31 10.27
C ALA A 225 -4.08 -15.17 11.38
N MET A 226 -3.08 -14.30 11.17
CA MET A 226 -2.05 -14.00 12.17
C MET A 226 -1.70 -12.51 12.16
N ARG A 227 -1.65 -11.90 13.33
CA ARG A 227 -1.21 -10.52 13.53
C ARG A 227 0.27 -10.49 13.90
N ALA A 228 0.96 -9.45 13.47
CA ALA A 228 2.36 -9.28 13.81
C ALA A 228 2.56 -9.06 15.33
N GLU A 229 1.65 -8.36 15.97
CA GLU A 229 1.71 -8.07 17.41
C GLU A 229 1.63 -9.31 18.30
N ASP A 230 0.95 -10.37 17.84
CA ASP A 230 0.80 -11.62 18.61
C ASP A 230 2.08 -12.47 18.61
N TRP A 231 2.94 -12.30 17.60
CA TRP A 231 4.07 -13.16 17.33
C TRP A 231 5.42 -12.47 17.33
N LEU A 232 5.46 -11.17 17.00
CA LEU A 232 6.67 -10.39 16.89
C LEU A 232 6.78 -9.38 18.04
N LYS A 233 7.88 -9.42 18.77
CA LYS A 233 8.24 -8.35 19.71
C LYS A 233 8.88 -7.20 18.93
N LEU A 234 8.04 -6.42 18.23
CA LEU A 234 8.52 -5.22 17.55
C LEU A 234 8.69 -4.06 18.55
N PRO A 235 9.67 -3.19 18.32
CA PRO A 235 9.72 -1.93 19.03
C PRO A 235 8.41 -1.13 18.83
N PRO A 236 8.01 -0.26 19.75
CA PRO A 236 6.75 0.49 19.62
C PRO A 236 6.72 1.36 18.37
N LEU A 237 5.53 1.47 17.77
CA LEU A 237 5.21 2.47 16.75
C LEU A 237 4.53 3.65 17.45
N ILE A 238 5.16 4.81 17.41
CA ILE A 238 4.70 6.03 18.08
C ILE A 238 4.26 7.01 16.99
N ALA A 239 2.96 7.28 16.91
CA ALA A 239 2.39 8.21 15.95
C ALA A 239 2.06 9.54 16.64
N GLU A 240 2.51 10.64 16.05
CA GLU A 240 2.36 11.99 16.57
C GLU A 240 1.84 12.92 15.47
N ASN A 241 0.90 13.80 15.83
CA ASN A 241 0.47 14.87 14.95
C ASN A 241 1.33 16.10 15.22
N VAL A 242 1.95 16.62 14.18
CA VAL A 242 2.70 17.88 14.21
C VAL A 242 1.78 18.97 13.69
N PRO A 243 1.28 19.85 14.57
CA PRO A 243 0.38 20.91 14.16
C PRO A 243 1.11 21.95 13.30
N VAL A 244 0.54 22.24 12.13
CA VAL A 244 1.04 23.26 11.21
C VAL A 244 0.03 24.40 11.19
N ARG A 245 0.44 25.57 11.67
CA ARG A 245 -0.40 26.76 11.73
C ARG A 245 -0.26 27.57 10.47
N LEU A 246 -1.37 27.77 9.78
CA LEU A 246 -1.47 28.71 8.67
C LEU A 246 -1.71 30.11 9.23
N ASP A 247 -1.15 31.13 8.59
CA ASP A 247 -1.47 32.51 8.95
C ASP A 247 -2.95 32.83 8.66
N GLU A 248 -3.47 33.88 9.29
CA GLU A 248 -4.89 34.25 9.22
C GLU A 248 -5.36 34.50 7.78
N ALA A 249 -4.52 35.14 6.97
CA ALA A 249 -4.86 35.44 5.57
C ALA A 249 -4.93 34.18 4.72
N THR A 250 -4.01 33.23 4.92
CA THR A 250 -4.00 31.94 4.25
C THR A 250 -5.16 31.07 4.72
N MET A 251 -5.48 31.07 6.03
CA MET A 251 -6.62 30.34 6.56
C MET A 251 -7.94 30.91 6.06
N LYS A 252 -8.08 32.24 5.95
CA LYS A 252 -9.26 32.88 5.36
C LYS A 252 -9.47 32.42 3.92
N ARG A 253 -8.42 32.45 3.11
CA ARG A 253 -8.47 31.98 1.70
C ARG A 253 -8.77 30.47 1.61
N TYR A 254 -8.27 29.66 2.54
CA TYR A 254 -8.60 28.24 2.61
C TYR A 254 -10.10 28.04 2.82
N ARG A 255 -10.72 28.78 3.74
CA ARG A 255 -12.16 28.69 4.01
C ARG A 255 -13.03 29.17 2.84
N GLU A 256 -12.60 30.22 2.15
CA GLU A 256 -13.24 30.71 0.93
C GLU A 256 -13.17 29.64 -0.17
N PHE A 257 -12.01 29.01 -0.37
CA PHE A 257 -11.80 27.92 -1.30
C PHE A 257 -12.62 26.66 -0.92
N GLU A 258 -12.66 26.30 0.35
CA GLU A 258 -13.50 25.20 0.85
C GLU A 258 -14.99 25.46 0.52
N THR A 259 -15.47 26.68 0.77
CA THR A 259 -16.85 27.09 0.45
C THR A 259 -17.15 26.98 -1.04
N GLU A 260 -16.26 27.50 -1.89
CA GLU A 260 -16.38 27.41 -3.34
C GLU A 260 -16.49 25.96 -3.82
N LYS A 261 -15.58 25.09 -3.37
CA LYS A 261 -15.56 23.69 -3.79
C LYS A 261 -16.74 22.87 -3.26
N VAL A 262 -17.26 23.19 -2.09
CA VAL A 262 -18.51 22.61 -1.58
C VAL A 262 -19.71 23.05 -2.40
N LEU A 263 -19.77 24.32 -2.81
CA LEU A 263 -20.85 24.82 -3.67
C LEU A 263 -20.78 24.18 -5.06
N GLU A 264 -19.62 24.10 -5.69
CA GLU A 264 -19.44 23.37 -6.96
C GLU A 264 -19.93 21.93 -6.85
N PHE A 265 -19.57 21.25 -5.77
CA PHE A 265 -20.00 19.87 -5.51
C PHE A 265 -21.53 19.76 -5.37
N LYS A 266 -22.18 20.68 -4.64
CA LYS A 266 -23.63 20.69 -4.46
C LYS A 266 -24.37 21.00 -5.77
N THR A 267 -23.85 21.91 -6.58
CA THR A 267 -24.50 22.34 -7.84
C THR A 267 -24.32 21.33 -8.98
N SER A 268 -23.28 20.49 -8.94
CA SER A 268 -23.09 19.43 -9.94
C SER A 268 -24.21 18.39 -9.95
N GLY A 269 -25.03 18.33 -8.89
CA GLY A 269 -26.10 17.33 -8.75
C GLY A 269 -25.58 15.90 -8.65
N GLU A 270 -24.26 15.72 -8.58
CA GLU A 270 -23.66 14.40 -8.43
C GLU A 270 -23.98 13.85 -7.03
N PRO A 271 -24.52 12.63 -6.94
CA PRO A 271 -24.69 11.97 -5.65
C PRO A 271 -23.30 11.84 -4.99
N LEU A 272 -23.26 11.76 -3.64
CA LEU A 272 -22.06 11.45 -2.84
C LEU A 272 -21.45 10.07 -3.25
N LEU A 273 -21.01 9.99 -4.50
CA LEU A 273 -20.29 8.85 -5.03
C LEU A 273 -18.81 9.00 -4.69
N ALA A 274 -18.13 7.88 -4.48
CA ALA A 274 -16.72 7.85 -4.08
C ALA A 274 -15.77 8.65 -5.00
N GLY A 275 -16.15 8.90 -6.26
CA GLY A 275 -15.37 9.68 -7.23
C GLY A 275 -15.43 11.18 -6.99
N SER A 276 -16.62 11.75 -6.84
CA SER A 276 -16.84 13.20 -6.63
C SER A 276 -16.39 13.64 -5.23
N SER A 277 -16.67 12.82 -4.21
CA SER A 277 -16.18 13.03 -2.84
C SER A 277 -14.66 13.04 -2.77
N ALA A 278 -14.00 12.15 -3.52
CA ALA A 278 -12.55 12.08 -3.58
C ALA A 278 -11.94 13.33 -4.25
N SER A 279 -12.61 13.90 -5.26
CA SER A 279 -12.16 15.12 -5.92
C SER A 279 -12.15 16.30 -4.95
N LEU A 280 -13.24 16.50 -4.19
CA LEU A 280 -13.35 17.54 -3.17
C LEU A 280 -12.22 17.41 -2.12
N VAL A 281 -12.09 16.24 -1.51
CA VAL A 281 -11.07 15.99 -0.49
C VAL A 281 -9.66 16.19 -1.05
N ASN A 282 -9.40 15.76 -2.29
CA ASN A 282 -8.09 15.93 -2.92
C ASN A 282 -7.74 17.41 -3.15
N LYS A 283 -8.68 18.24 -3.61
CA LYS A 283 -8.43 19.69 -3.83
C LYS A 283 -8.16 20.41 -2.51
N LEU A 284 -8.92 20.11 -1.45
CA LEU A 284 -8.72 20.68 -0.13
C LEU A 284 -7.37 20.22 0.49
N SER A 285 -7.00 18.95 0.30
CA SER A 285 -5.71 18.43 0.76
C SER A 285 -4.52 19.06 0.03
N GLN A 286 -4.63 19.30 -1.28
CA GLN A 286 -3.60 20.04 -2.03
C GLN A 286 -3.39 21.44 -1.45
N TYR A 287 -4.47 22.18 -1.18
CA TYR A 287 -4.39 23.50 -0.56
C TYR A 287 -3.71 23.45 0.81
N ALA A 288 -4.11 22.53 1.67
CA ALA A 288 -3.52 22.33 2.99
C ALA A 288 -2.03 21.95 2.92
N ASN A 289 -1.55 21.36 1.81
CA ASN A 289 -0.14 21.08 1.57
C ASN A 289 0.64 22.32 1.05
N GLY A 290 -0.05 23.39 0.68
CA GLY A 290 0.52 24.65 0.27
C GLY A 290 0.66 24.84 -1.24
N ALA A 291 0.05 24.00 -2.07
CA ALA A 291 -0.03 24.22 -3.52
C ALA A 291 -1.21 23.45 -4.13
N ILE A 292 -1.75 23.95 -5.24
CA ILE A 292 -2.86 23.33 -5.98
C ILE A 292 -2.52 23.18 -7.46
N TYR A 293 -3.05 22.15 -8.09
CA TYR A 293 -3.10 22.05 -9.56
C TYR A 293 -4.23 22.89 -10.09
N THR A 294 -3.95 23.70 -11.11
CA THR A 294 -4.96 24.37 -11.94
C THR A 294 -5.50 23.41 -13.00
N ASP A 295 -6.52 23.83 -13.71
CA ASP A 295 -7.03 23.11 -14.87
C ASP A 295 -6.26 23.45 -16.17
N ASN A 296 -5.36 24.45 -16.11
CA ASN A 296 -4.49 24.80 -17.21
C ASN A 296 -3.35 23.80 -17.35
N LEU A 297 -2.92 23.58 -18.59
CA LEU A 297 -1.75 22.78 -18.91
C LEU A 297 -0.61 23.72 -19.29
N ASN A 298 0.60 23.40 -18.84
CA ASN A 298 1.83 24.06 -19.27
C ASN A 298 2.22 23.59 -20.69
N GLU A 299 3.27 24.17 -21.25
CA GLU A 299 3.82 23.83 -22.57
C GLU A 299 4.25 22.37 -22.73
N TYR A 300 4.47 21.64 -21.63
CA TYR A 300 4.82 20.21 -21.60
C TYR A 300 3.62 19.29 -21.41
N GLY A 301 2.39 19.83 -21.31
CA GLY A 301 1.18 19.07 -21.07
C GLY A 301 0.95 18.63 -19.61
N ASP A 302 1.76 19.12 -18.67
CA ASP A 302 1.53 18.95 -17.23
C ASP A 302 0.61 20.06 -16.70
N ARG A 303 -0.18 19.77 -15.67
CA ARG A 303 -1.02 20.78 -15.00
C ARG A 303 -0.13 21.82 -14.32
N GLU A 304 -0.48 23.08 -14.51
CA GLU A 304 0.15 24.19 -13.78
C GLU A 304 -0.09 24.06 -12.27
N VAL A 305 0.86 24.54 -11.48
CA VAL A 305 0.83 24.51 -10.02
C VAL A 305 0.88 25.93 -9.49
N ILE A 306 -0.06 26.27 -8.61
CA ILE A 306 -0.04 27.52 -7.86
C ILE A 306 0.43 27.20 -6.44
N GLU A 307 1.56 27.80 -6.05
CA GLU A 307 2.08 27.74 -4.68
C GLU A 307 1.34 28.75 -3.79
N ILE A 308 0.99 28.33 -2.57
CA ILE A 308 0.13 29.08 -1.65
C ILE A 308 0.86 29.44 -0.37
N HIS A 309 1.52 28.46 0.26
CA HIS A 309 2.27 28.63 1.51
C HIS A 309 3.31 27.53 1.69
N ASP A 310 4.32 27.78 2.56
CA ASP A 310 5.41 26.86 2.83
C ASP A 310 5.40 26.28 4.27
N GLU A 311 4.28 26.40 5.00
CA GLU A 311 4.26 26.06 6.42
C GLU A 311 4.58 24.59 6.69
N LYS A 312 4.09 23.66 5.85
CA LYS A 312 4.47 22.24 5.96
C LYS A 312 5.94 21.98 5.60
N LEU A 313 6.52 22.79 4.71
CA LEU A 313 7.94 22.68 4.37
C LEU A 313 8.82 23.11 5.55
N LYS A 314 8.44 24.17 6.25
CA LYS A 314 9.10 24.62 7.48
C LYS A 314 9.00 23.56 8.57
N ALA A 315 7.81 23.02 8.81
CA ALA A 315 7.61 21.94 9.79
C ALA A 315 8.42 20.65 9.43
N LEU A 316 8.53 20.32 8.15
CA LEU A 316 9.41 19.23 7.69
C LEU A 316 10.87 19.53 7.96
N GLN A 317 11.31 20.77 7.75
CA GLN A 317 12.67 21.22 8.06
C GLN A 317 12.97 21.08 9.56
N ASP A 318 12.07 21.52 10.43
CA ASP A 318 12.23 21.41 11.89
C ASP A 318 12.40 19.95 12.34
N ILE A 319 11.62 19.03 11.77
CA ILE A 319 11.78 17.59 12.04
C ILE A 319 13.11 17.06 11.51
N TYR A 320 13.52 17.47 10.29
CA TYR A 320 14.77 17.02 9.68
C TYR A 320 15.99 17.48 10.46
N GLU A 321 15.95 18.70 10.97
CA GLU A 321 17.04 19.36 11.73
C GLU A 321 16.99 19.07 13.24
N SER A 322 15.98 18.31 13.71
CA SER A 322 15.87 17.95 15.13
C SER A 322 17.06 17.13 15.62
N GLU A 323 17.32 17.13 16.93
CA GLU A 323 18.46 16.48 17.60
C GLU A 323 18.58 14.98 17.29
N ASP A 324 17.47 14.29 16.99
CA ASP A 324 17.50 12.92 16.49
C ASP A 324 17.93 12.91 15.02
N ASN A 325 19.21 13.02 14.77
CA ASN A 325 19.86 13.07 13.45
C ASN A 325 19.73 11.76 12.63
N SER A 326 18.71 10.95 12.90
CA SER A 326 18.45 9.72 12.13
C SER A 326 17.78 10.03 10.80
N PRO A 327 18.03 9.23 9.75
CA PRO A 327 17.38 9.39 8.46
C PRO A 327 15.86 9.39 8.55
N ILE A 328 15.20 10.18 7.70
CA ILE A 328 13.73 10.26 7.63
C ILE A 328 13.19 9.74 6.31
N LEU A 329 12.11 8.97 6.38
CA LEU A 329 11.32 8.51 5.24
C LEU A 329 10.11 9.43 5.11
N VAL A 330 10.01 10.19 4.01
CA VAL A 330 8.95 11.17 3.81
C VAL A 330 7.95 10.66 2.77
N PHE A 331 6.69 10.53 3.17
CA PHE A 331 5.60 10.20 2.28
C PHE A 331 4.89 11.45 1.77
N TYR A 332 4.78 11.56 0.45
CA TYR A 332 4.08 12.62 -0.25
C TYR A 332 2.97 12.06 -1.15
N GLN A 333 1.91 12.82 -1.39
CA GLN A 333 0.77 12.37 -2.20
C GLN A 333 0.79 12.94 -3.62
N TYR A 334 1.23 14.19 -3.79
CA TYR A 334 1.18 14.90 -5.06
C TYR A 334 2.58 15.15 -5.64
N LYS A 335 2.70 15.21 -6.97
CA LYS A 335 4.00 15.53 -7.61
C LYS A 335 4.53 16.89 -7.14
N HIS A 336 3.65 17.89 -7.01
CA HIS A 336 4.05 19.20 -6.53
C HIS A 336 4.60 19.18 -5.09
N ASP A 337 4.09 18.30 -4.19
CA ASP A 337 4.66 18.15 -2.84
C ASP A 337 6.13 17.76 -2.93
N ARG A 338 6.43 16.72 -3.73
CA ARG A 338 7.79 16.23 -3.98
C ARG A 338 8.69 17.32 -4.52
N ASP A 339 8.24 18.02 -5.57
CA ASP A 339 9.06 18.98 -6.30
C ASP A 339 9.32 20.22 -5.43
N ARG A 340 8.33 20.64 -4.64
CA ARG A 340 8.48 21.73 -3.66
C ARG A 340 9.41 21.34 -2.51
N ILE A 341 9.33 20.13 -1.99
CA ILE A 341 10.28 19.66 -0.95
C ILE A 341 11.70 19.73 -1.50
N LEU A 342 11.97 19.19 -2.68
CA LEU A 342 13.31 19.23 -3.27
C LEU A 342 13.80 20.66 -3.47
N SER A 343 12.99 21.50 -4.12
CA SER A 343 13.35 22.92 -4.37
C SER A 343 13.59 23.72 -3.08
N TYR A 344 12.76 23.47 -2.04
CA TYR A 344 12.91 24.14 -0.76
C TYR A 344 14.25 23.82 -0.08
N PHE A 345 14.60 22.55 0.00
CA PHE A 345 15.84 22.11 0.63
C PHE A 345 17.09 22.46 -0.20
N ASP A 346 17.00 22.48 -1.54
CA ASP A 346 18.08 22.94 -2.41
C ASP A 346 18.36 24.45 -2.17
N LYS A 347 17.33 25.28 -2.15
CA LYS A 347 17.45 26.71 -1.81
C LYS A 347 18.04 26.95 -0.41
N LEU A 348 17.61 26.12 0.55
CA LEU A 348 18.14 26.20 1.92
C LEU A 348 19.62 25.85 1.97
N LYS A 349 20.06 24.84 1.25
CA LYS A 349 21.47 24.46 1.12
C LYS A 349 22.30 25.56 0.48
N GLU A 350 21.83 26.14 -0.62
CA GLU A 350 22.51 27.28 -1.29
C GLU A 350 22.62 28.49 -0.37
N SER A 351 21.55 28.84 0.35
CA SER A 351 21.57 29.94 1.32
C SER A 351 22.59 29.75 2.45
N ARG A 352 22.76 28.51 2.93
CA ARG A 352 23.73 28.16 3.97
C ARG A 352 25.16 28.20 3.45
N LEU A 353 25.39 27.72 2.24
CA LEU A 353 26.69 27.78 1.57
C LEU A 353 27.13 29.25 1.35
N SER A 354 26.23 30.11 0.86
CA SER A 354 26.51 31.52 0.62
C SER A 354 26.82 32.30 1.90
N LYS A 355 26.24 31.92 3.03
CA LYS A 355 26.45 32.56 4.35
C LYS A 355 27.63 31.98 5.13
N LYS A 356 28.44 31.04 4.57
CA LYS A 356 29.48 30.29 5.30
C LYS A 356 29.01 29.68 6.62
N LEU A 357 27.74 29.41 6.74
CA LEU A 357 27.06 28.83 7.91
C LEU A 357 26.95 27.29 7.82
N ILE A 358 27.89 26.65 7.12
CA ILE A 358 28.05 25.19 7.24
C ILE A 358 28.79 24.97 8.56
N PRO A 359 28.17 24.39 9.59
CA PRO A 359 28.93 23.96 10.74
C PRO A 359 29.97 22.93 10.29
N SER A 360 31.15 22.98 10.86
CA SER A 360 32.28 22.04 10.70
C SER A 360 31.87 20.54 10.93
N TYR A 361 30.66 20.30 11.29
CA TYR A 361 30.04 18.96 11.47
C TYR A 361 30.06 18.13 10.18
N TYR A 362 30.06 18.74 8.98
CA TYR A 362 30.18 18.01 7.72
C TYR A 362 31.65 17.64 7.39
N ASP A 363 32.63 18.33 8.00
CA ASP A 363 34.08 18.12 7.77
C ASP A 363 34.71 17.09 8.73
N THR A 364 34.03 16.71 9.82
CA THR A 364 34.64 15.88 10.88
C THR A 364 34.34 14.40 10.81
N LEU A 365 33.67 13.92 9.77
CA LEU A 365 33.41 12.50 9.63
C LEU A 365 34.39 11.86 8.65
N ASP A 366 35.44 11.25 9.22
CA ASP A 366 36.39 10.29 8.64
C ASP A 366 35.73 9.05 7.99
N ARG A 367 34.66 9.25 7.22
CA ARG A 367 34.00 8.23 6.41
C ARG A 367 33.67 8.82 5.06
N PRO A 368 34.54 8.62 4.04
CA PRO A 368 34.44 9.23 2.72
C PRO A 368 33.16 8.89 1.95
N ASP A 369 32.34 7.96 2.39
CA ASP A 369 31.19 7.42 1.63
C ASP A 369 29.80 7.67 2.24
N ARG A 370 29.69 8.55 3.27
CA ARG A 370 28.39 8.84 3.89
C ARG A 370 27.90 10.24 3.55
N ASP A 371 27.17 10.36 2.46
CA ASP A 371 26.40 11.56 2.12
C ASP A 371 25.12 11.63 3.01
N ARG A 372 25.32 11.82 4.33
CA ARG A 372 24.24 11.87 5.34
C ARG A 372 23.28 13.05 5.15
N GLY A 373 23.58 13.95 4.25
CA GLY A 373 22.77 15.11 3.94
C GLY A 373 22.00 14.99 2.62
N SER A 374 22.12 13.88 1.89
CA SER A 374 21.42 13.76 0.62
C SER A 374 19.91 13.61 0.81
N ILE A 375 19.17 14.33 -0.03
CA ILE A 375 17.72 14.24 -0.14
C ILE A 375 17.42 13.62 -1.50
N GLU A 376 16.76 12.47 -1.49
CA GLU A 376 16.55 11.71 -2.71
C GLU A 376 15.10 11.24 -2.85
N VAL A 377 14.71 11.02 -4.10
CA VAL A 377 13.41 10.39 -4.42
C VAL A 377 13.64 8.92 -4.70
N TYR A 378 12.85 8.07 -4.10
CA TYR A 378 12.88 6.65 -4.40
C TYR A 378 12.46 6.38 -5.84
N ARG A 379 13.34 5.78 -6.63
CA ARG A 379 13.12 5.36 -8.02
C ARG A 379 13.28 3.86 -8.22
N GLY A 380 14.07 3.20 -7.35
CA GLY A 380 14.32 1.79 -7.50
C GLY A 380 15.30 1.17 -6.49
N PRO A 381 15.90 0.03 -6.85
CA PRO A 381 16.79 -0.73 -5.95
C PRO A 381 18.04 0.02 -5.51
N SER A 382 18.56 0.95 -6.32
CA SER A 382 19.75 1.74 -6.01
C SER A 382 19.54 2.59 -4.76
N GLU A 383 18.47 3.39 -4.75
CA GLU A 383 18.13 4.25 -3.61
C GLU A 383 17.78 3.41 -2.38
N LEU A 384 17.11 2.26 -2.54
CA LEU A 384 16.84 1.33 -1.44
C LEU A 384 18.14 0.82 -0.80
N SER A 385 19.13 0.44 -1.61
CA SER A 385 20.43 -0.02 -1.12
C SER A 385 21.16 1.10 -0.37
N ARG A 386 21.18 2.32 -0.92
CA ARG A 386 21.81 3.51 -0.28
C ARG A 386 21.09 3.88 1.01
N TRP A 387 19.75 3.85 1.02
CA TRP A 387 18.93 4.08 2.22
C TRP A 387 19.29 3.09 3.33
N ASN A 388 19.28 1.79 3.04
CA ASN A 388 19.56 0.76 4.03
C ASN A 388 21.02 0.78 4.55
N LYS A 389 21.94 1.36 3.79
CA LYS A 389 23.33 1.61 4.21
C LYS A 389 23.49 2.93 4.99
N GLY A 390 22.42 3.74 5.11
CA GLY A 390 22.44 5.01 5.82
C GLY A 390 23.12 6.14 5.05
N TYR A 391 23.17 6.08 3.71
CA TYR A 391 23.75 7.12 2.86
C TYR A 391 22.76 8.24 2.50
N ILE A 392 21.47 8.05 2.76
CA ILE A 392 20.42 9.01 2.46
C ILE A 392 19.86 9.56 3.77
N GLY A 393 19.86 10.89 3.92
CA GLY A 393 19.32 11.58 5.09
C GLY A 393 17.82 11.75 5.04
N MET A 394 17.27 12.03 3.83
CA MET A 394 15.82 12.11 3.59
C MET A 394 15.48 11.37 2.31
N LEU A 395 14.60 10.36 2.40
CA LEU A 395 14.11 9.62 1.23
C LEU A 395 12.63 9.93 1.01
N LEU A 396 12.34 10.54 -0.14
CA LEU A 396 10.97 10.87 -0.56
C LEU A 396 10.32 9.67 -1.27
N LEU A 397 9.14 9.27 -0.85
CA LEU A 397 8.45 8.09 -1.40
C LEU A 397 6.94 8.33 -1.53
N HIS A 398 6.38 8.04 -2.70
CA HIS A 398 4.92 8.00 -2.85
C HIS A 398 4.36 6.72 -2.19
N PRO A 399 3.28 6.79 -1.37
CA PRO A 399 2.77 5.64 -0.63
C PRO A 399 2.43 4.43 -1.50
N ALA A 400 1.92 4.64 -2.72
CA ALA A 400 1.67 3.53 -3.66
C ALA A 400 2.95 2.80 -4.08
N SER A 401 4.10 3.46 -4.06
CA SER A 401 5.39 2.81 -4.32
C SER A 401 5.87 2.00 -3.12
N ALA A 402 5.47 2.37 -1.91
CA ALA A 402 5.74 1.61 -0.70
C ALA A 402 4.94 0.30 -0.62
N ALA A 403 3.82 0.19 -1.32
CA ALA A 403 3.00 -1.04 -1.35
C ALA A 403 3.77 -2.29 -1.83
N PHE A 404 4.95 -2.13 -2.41
CA PHE A 404 5.69 -3.17 -3.12
C PHE A 404 6.77 -3.90 -2.29
N GLY A 405 6.49 -4.28 -1.06
CA GLY A 405 7.34 -5.24 -0.32
C GLY A 405 8.77 -4.77 0.02
N LEU A 406 9.04 -3.46 -0.01
CA LEU A 406 10.37 -2.90 0.25
C LEU A 406 10.83 -3.14 1.69
N ASN A 407 12.07 -3.60 1.85
CA ASN A 407 12.73 -3.77 3.14
C ASN A 407 13.54 -2.49 3.47
N MET A 408 12.95 -1.57 4.22
CA MET A 408 13.53 -0.25 4.49
C MET A 408 13.94 -0.05 5.96
N GLN A 409 13.67 -1.03 6.84
CA GLN A 409 13.85 -0.95 8.28
C GLN A 409 15.30 -0.75 8.76
N PHE A 410 16.28 -0.94 7.88
CA PHE A 410 17.71 -0.80 8.24
C PHE A 410 18.22 0.64 8.04
N GLY A 411 17.52 1.44 7.23
CA GLY A 411 17.95 2.79 6.87
C GLY A 411 17.51 3.88 7.85
N GLY A 412 16.44 3.67 8.61
CA GLY A 412 15.93 4.70 9.50
C GLY A 412 14.84 4.20 10.44
N ARG A 413 14.33 5.13 11.27
CA ARG A 413 13.29 4.88 12.27
C ARG A 413 12.26 5.99 12.37
N ARG A 414 12.35 7.02 11.51
CA ARG A 414 11.43 8.16 11.47
C ARG A 414 10.69 8.18 10.14
N ILE A 415 9.38 8.32 10.22
CA ILE A 415 8.48 8.50 9.07
C ILE A 415 7.83 9.86 9.20
N VAL A 416 7.79 10.61 8.11
CA VAL A 416 7.03 11.86 8.03
C VAL A 416 5.99 11.75 6.93
N TRP A 417 4.73 11.92 7.29
CA TRP A 417 3.65 12.11 6.34
C TRP A 417 3.50 13.60 6.05
N PHE A 418 4.14 14.06 4.98
CA PHE A 418 4.01 15.42 4.49
C PHE A 418 2.58 15.68 4.01
N SER A 419 2.02 14.70 3.30
CA SER A 419 0.61 14.65 2.95
C SER A 419 0.08 13.24 3.18
N THR A 420 -1.04 13.14 3.88
CA THR A 420 -1.73 11.88 4.11
C THR A 420 -2.74 11.64 2.98
N GLY A 421 -2.67 10.47 2.34
CA GLY A 421 -3.74 10.03 1.48
C GLY A 421 -4.88 9.42 2.32
N TRP A 422 -6.04 9.26 1.72
CA TRP A 422 -7.23 8.66 2.36
C TRP A 422 -7.27 7.12 2.28
N LYS A 423 -6.23 6.45 1.74
CA LYS A 423 -6.17 4.99 1.58
C LYS A 423 -5.51 4.35 2.79
N LEU A 424 -6.33 3.85 3.72
CA LEU A 424 -5.87 3.18 4.94
C LEU A 424 -4.87 2.05 4.66
N GLU A 425 -5.13 1.24 3.62
CA GLU A 425 -4.24 0.16 3.21
C GLU A 425 -2.83 0.67 2.85
N LEU A 426 -2.74 1.74 2.06
CA LEU A 426 -1.45 2.33 1.70
C LEU A 426 -0.75 2.96 2.91
N TYR A 427 -1.51 3.56 3.81
CA TYR A 427 -0.98 4.12 5.06
C TYR A 427 -0.36 3.03 5.93
N GLN A 428 -1.07 1.94 6.15
CA GLN A 428 -0.57 0.80 6.93
C GLN A 428 0.64 0.14 6.26
N GLN A 429 0.58 -0.06 4.94
CA GLN A 429 1.68 -0.62 4.16
C GLN A 429 2.94 0.25 4.20
N ALA A 430 2.78 1.55 4.11
CA ALA A 430 3.87 2.51 4.17
C ALA A 430 4.58 2.50 5.54
N ASN A 431 3.83 2.56 6.63
CA ASN A 431 4.39 2.50 7.98
C ASN A 431 5.10 1.16 8.25
N ALA A 432 4.57 0.05 7.74
CA ALA A 432 5.17 -1.27 7.84
C ALA A 432 6.48 -1.43 7.04
N ARG A 433 6.95 -0.40 6.30
CA ARG A 433 8.29 -0.44 5.66
C ARG A 433 9.42 -0.26 6.66
N LEU A 434 9.20 0.52 7.71
CA LEU A 434 10.14 0.69 8.82
C LEU A 434 9.74 -0.14 10.05
N HIS A 435 8.43 -0.23 10.37
CA HIS A 435 7.94 -0.97 11.52
C HIS A 435 7.69 -2.45 11.17
N ARG A 436 8.77 -3.22 11.16
CA ARG A 436 8.74 -4.64 10.79
C ARG A 436 9.89 -5.41 11.42
N GLN A 437 9.89 -6.73 11.27
CA GLN A 437 10.95 -7.60 11.76
C GLN A 437 12.35 -7.12 11.32
N GLY A 438 13.28 -7.04 12.26
CA GLY A 438 14.62 -6.49 12.06
C GLY A 438 14.79 -5.04 12.46
N GLN A 439 13.71 -4.30 12.73
CA GLN A 439 13.80 -2.99 13.37
C GLN A 439 14.17 -3.12 14.83
N LYS A 440 15.18 -2.37 15.27
CA LYS A 440 15.74 -2.43 16.63
C LYS A 440 15.27 -1.28 17.54
N TYR A 441 14.72 -0.23 16.95
CA TYR A 441 14.39 1.01 17.64
C TYR A 441 12.91 1.34 17.49
N PRO A 442 12.30 2.10 18.42
CA PRO A 442 10.96 2.66 18.25
C PRO A 442 10.84 3.41 16.92
N VAL A 443 9.78 3.15 16.18
CA VAL A 443 9.49 3.88 14.93
C VAL A 443 8.58 5.05 15.26
N ARG A 444 9.04 6.26 14.96
CA ARG A 444 8.24 7.49 15.14
C ARG A 444 7.61 7.90 13.80
N VAL A 445 6.31 8.15 13.82
CA VAL A 445 5.51 8.56 12.67
C VAL A 445 4.96 9.94 12.93
N PHE A 446 5.40 10.92 12.17
CA PHE A 446 4.96 12.30 12.26
C PHE A 446 3.95 12.59 11.15
N HIS A 447 2.78 13.11 11.49
CA HIS A 447 1.81 13.61 10.52
C HIS A 447 1.86 15.13 10.54
N LEU A 448 2.19 15.77 9.43
CA LEU A 448 2.09 17.21 9.28
C LEU A 448 0.62 17.58 9.06
N VAL A 449 -0.01 18.18 10.06
CA VAL A 449 -1.45 18.44 10.08
C VAL A 449 -1.68 19.95 10.08
N ALA A 450 -2.17 20.49 8.96
CA ALA A 450 -2.57 21.90 8.91
C ALA A 450 -3.85 22.06 9.76
N GLU A 451 -3.72 22.85 10.84
CA GLU A 451 -4.80 23.07 11.81
C GLU A 451 -6.03 23.72 11.16
N GLY A 452 -7.23 23.26 11.50
CA GLY A 452 -8.49 23.76 10.96
C GLY A 452 -8.76 23.41 9.51
N THR A 453 -8.05 22.45 8.93
CA THR A 453 -8.20 22.00 7.55
C THR A 453 -8.68 20.54 7.44
N VAL A 454 -8.82 20.05 6.23
CA VAL A 454 -9.18 18.65 5.93
C VAL A 454 -8.18 17.65 6.52
N ASP A 455 -6.94 18.04 6.77
CA ASP A 455 -5.89 17.15 7.28
C ASP A 455 -6.24 16.53 8.63
N GLU A 456 -6.83 17.30 9.55
CA GLU A 456 -7.24 16.80 10.87
C GLU A 456 -8.20 15.61 10.74
N ARG A 457 -9.19 15.76 9.85
CA ARG A 457 -10.19 14.72 9.60
C ARG A 457 -9.58 13.51 8.91
N MET A 458 -8.65 13.74 7.96
CA MET A 458 -7.96 12.66 7.26
C MET A 458 -7.12 11.81 8.21
N VAL A 459 -6.32 12.44 9.07
CA VAL A 459 -5.49 11.73 10.05
C VAL A 459 -6.36 11.02 11.09
N ALA A 460 -7.41 11.66 11.60
CA ALA A 460 -8.34 11.02 12.53
C ALA A 460 -9.00 9.78 11.93
N ALA A 461 -9.38 9.83 10.65
CA ALA A 461 -9.97 8.69 9.95
C ALA A 461 -8.98 7.54 9.70
N LEU A 462 -7.69 7.84 9.46
CA LEU A 462 -6.64 6.84 9.26
C LEU A 462 -6.17 6.17 10.55
N THR A 463 -6.18 6.92 11.66
CA THR A 463 -5.73 6.45 12.98
C THR A 463 -6.85 5.90 13.85
N GLY A 464 -8.11 6.22 13.53
CA GLY A 464 -9.31 5.75 14.22
C GLY A 464 -9.57 4.26 14.00
N LYS A 465 -9.93 3.55 15.06
CA LYS A 465 -10.26 2.12 14.99
C LYS A 465 -11.65 1.94 14.36
N GLY A 466 -11.74 1.35 13.17
CA GLY A 466 -12.96 0.72 12.68
C GLY A 466 -13.68 1.30 11.46
N ALA A 467 -13.15 2.31 10.77
CA ALA A 467 -13.77 2.81 9.53
C ALA A 467 -13.22 2.08 8.29
N GLY A 468 -14.12 1.53 7.46
CA GLY A 468 -13.76 1.03 6.13
C GLY A 468 -13.41 2.18 5.18
N GLN A 469 -12.49 1.95 4.25
CA GLN A 469 -11.93 2.99 3.36
C GLN A 469 -12.98 3.78 2.54
N ARG A 470 -14.06 3.17 2.07
CA ARG A 470 -15.16 3.88 1.37
C ARG A 470 -15.90 4.83 2.29
N ASP A 471 -16.09 4.42 3.55
CA ASP A 471 -16.76 5.25 4.55
C ASP A 471 -15.92 6.47 4.91
N ILE A 472 -14.59 6.36 4.93
CA ILE A 472 -13.68 7.47 5.23
C ILE A 472 -13.89 8.65 4.25
N VAL A 473 -13.85 8.41 2.95
CA VAL A 473 -13.97 9.50 1.95
C VAL A 473 -15.36 10.13 1.97
N ASN A 474 -16.40 9.29 2.03
CA ASN A 474 -17.78 9.78 2.07
C ASN A 474 -18.09 10.50 3.39
N GLN A 475 -17.57 10.01 4.53
CA GLN A 475 -17.71 10.66 5.82
C GLN A 475 -16.95 11.99 5.87
N LEU A 476 -15.74 12.06 5.30
CA LEU A 476 -14.98 13.30 5.17
C LEU A 476 -15.75 14.34 4.34
N ALA A 477 -16.22 13.97 3.15
CA ALA A 477 -16.98 14.87 2.31
C ALA A 477 -18.30 15.29 2.98
N ALA A 478 -19.04 14.35 3.57
CA ALA A 478 -20.28 14.64 4.29
C ALA A 478 -20.05 15.56 5.50
N ALA A 479 -18.96 15.34 6.26
CA ALA A 479 -18.61 16.20 7.39
C ALA A 479 -18.22 17.62 6.94
N ILE A 480 -17.45 17.75 5.85
CA ILE A 480 -17.11 19.05 5.26
C ILE A 480 -18.39 19.79 4.84
N ILE A 481 -19.30 19.09 4.15
CA ILE A 481 -20.58 19.68 3.68
C ILE A 481 -21.46 20.08 4.88
N ALA A 482 -21.60 19.22 5.89
CA ALA A 482 -22.41 19.50 7.08
C ALA A 482 -21.89 20.66 7.93
N ASP A 483 -20.58 20.85 8.00
CA ASP A 483 -19.99 21.98 8.71
C ASP A 483 -20.21 23.31 7.97
N HIS A 484 -20.34 23.27 6.65
CA HIS A 484 -20.77 24.43 5.86
C HIS A 484 -22.25 24.79 6.00
N GLU A 485 -23.10 23.83 6.38
CA GLU A 485 -24.53 24.09 6.63
C GLU A 485 -24.81 24.70 7.99
N LYS A 486 -23.83 24.62 8.90
CA LYS A 486 -23.94 25.18 10.26
C LYS A 486 -23.37 26.59 10.39
N LYS A 487 -22.63 27.05 9.40
CA LYS A 487 -22.07 28.42 9.32
C LYS A 487 -22.93 29.30 8.44
#